data_cf7d74d9ddb0ef3ceddf248270709482
#
_entry.id   cf7d74d9ddb0ef3ceddf248270709482
#
_cell.length_a   1.000
_cell.length_b   1.000
_cell.length_c   1.000
_cell.angle_alpha   90.00
_cell.angle_beta   90.00
_cell.angle_gamma   90.00
#
_symmetry.space_group_name_H-M   'P 1'
#
loop_
_entity.id
_entity.type
_entity.pdbx_description
1 polymer ?
#
loop_
_entity_poly.entity_id
_entity_poly.type
_entity_poly.pdbx_seq_one_letter_code
_entity_poly.pdbx_strand_id
1 'polypeptide(L)'
;MKKSTIAKIIIFKVLLITAVVALVFLLMPKGSIASPDNDNTEKLYQDNCAECHNAYRLGGMGPALLPENLKRLRKKAAVDVIKNGRIATQMPAFKEKLNDKQIQALVDYVYTPLKEIPTWGMDEIRASQIIHNKEEDLPNKPVYEVDDLLNMFLVVELGDHHVTLLDGDKFEPIHRFRSRSFLHGGPKYSPDGRFVYFASRDGWISKYDIYNLKLVAEVRAGINTRNQAVSADGRYVMIANYLPHTLVLLDAKDLSPIKIFEVKDSSGKTSRVSAVYTAPPRNSFVAALKDIPELWEISYEDDPPIGFDGWVHDYNPDSGENVKPEPFPVRRIAVDDYLDDFFFDQEYVSLIGASREGKGQVVDL
;
A
#
# COMPACT_ATOMS: atom_id res chain seq x y z
N MET A 1 -14.50 -52.24 -60.90
CA MET A 1 -14.86 -50.95 -60.22
C MET A 1 -15.08 -50.94 -58.70
N LYS A 2 -15.14 -52.11 -58.01
CA LYS A 2 -15.43 -52.14 -56.57
C LYS A 2 -14.20 -51.96 -55.63
N LYS A 3 -12.96 -52.22 -56.07
CA LYS A 3 -11.78 -52.09 -55.21
C LYS A 3 -11.28 -50.66 -54.92
N SER A 4 -11.50 -49.73 -55.84
CA SER A 4 -11.12 -48.33 -55.68
C SER A 4 -12.00 -47.56 -54.67
N THR A 5 -13.25 -47.91 -54.53
CA THR A 5 -14.19 -47.26 -53.61
C THR A 5 -13.93 -47.66 -52.17
N ILE A 6 -13.58 -48.91 -51.91
CA ILE A 6 -13.24 -49.45 -50.58
C ILE A 6 -11.95 -48.80 -50.06
N ALA A 7 -10.92 -48.65 -50.90
CA ALA A 7 -9.65 -48.00 -50.53
C ALA A 7 -9.86 -46.53 -50.15
N LYS A 8 -10.73 -45.77 -50.85
CA LYS A 8 -11.06 -44.37 -50.53
C LYS A 8 -11.81 -44.24 -49.21
N ILE A 9 -12.69 -45.17 -48.88
CA ILE A 9 -13.44 -45.19 -47.61
C ILE A 9 -12.50 -45.48 -46.42
N ILE A 10 -11.56 -46.39 -46.58
CA ILE A 10 -10.58 -46.71 -45.56
C ILE A 10 -9.65 -45.51 -45.28
N ILE A 11 -9.12 -44.89 -46.33
CA ILE A 11 -8.28 -43.69 -46.22
C ILE A 11 -9.02 -42.53 -45.52
N PHE A 12 -10.28 -42.31 -45.88
CA PHE A 12 -11.10 -41.24 -45.25
C PHE A 12 -11.36 -41.52 -43.75
N LYS A 13 -11.62 -42.80 -43.38
CA LYS A 13 -11.81 -43.17 -41.96
C LYS A 13 -10.51 -43.01 -41.15
N VAL A 14 -9.37 -43.36 -41.70
CA VAL A 14 -8.07 -43.19 -41.04
C VAL A 14 -7.74 -41.71 -40.85
N LEU A 15 -7.97 -40.85 -41.85
CA LEU A 15 -7.79 -39.42 -41.76
C LEU A 15 -8.74 -38.77 -40.74
N LEU A 16 -9.98 -39.27 -40.63
CA LEU A 16 -10.95 -38.76 -39.64
C LEU A 16 -10.54 -39.14 -38.22
N ILE A 17 -10.04 -40.36 -38.00
CA ILE A 17 -9.56 -40.83 -36.69
C ILE A 17 -8.32 -40.05 -36.27
N THR A 18 -7.36 -39.81 -37.18
CA THR A 18 -6.17 -39.01 -36.88
C THR A 18 -6.52 -37.55 -36.56
N ALA A 19 -7.49 -36.95 -37.25
CA ALA A 19 -7.97 -35.58 -36.96
C ALA A 19 -8.67 -35.50 -35.58
N VAL A 20 -9.47 -36.50 -35.23
CA VAL A 20 -10.15 -36.54 -33.91
C VAL A 20 -9.13 -36.75 -32.79
N VAL A 21 -8.13 -37.60 -32.95
CA VAL A 21 -7.05 -37.82 -31.98
C VAL A 21 -6.21 -36.55 -31.80
N ALA A 22 -5.89 -35.85 -32.89
CA ALA A 22 -5.18 -34.57 -32.83
C ALA A 22 -5.99 -33.48 -32.12
N LEU A 23 -7.31 -33.44 -32.35
CA LEU A 23 -8.22 -32.49 -31.71
C LEU A 23 -8.37 -32.76 -30.19
N VAL A 24 -8.40 -34.04 -29.79
CA VAL A 24 -8.43 -34.44 -28.38
C VAL A 24 -7.13 -34.03 -27.65
N PHE A 25 -5.97 -34.19 -28.33
CA PHE A 25 -4.69 -33.72 -27.77
C PHE A 25 -4.59 -32.20 -27.67
N LEU A 26 -5.25 -31.45 -28.56
CA LEU A 26 -5.31 -29.98 -28.52
C LEU A 26 -6.28 -29.45 -27.45
N LEU A 27 -7.30 -30.23 -27.10
CA LEU A 27 -8.34 -29.86 -26.11
C LEU A 27 -8.03 -30.41 -24.72
N MET A 28 -7.00 -31.24 -24.54
CA MET A 28 -6.56 -31.60 -23.19
C MET A 28 -6.03 -30.34 -22.49
N PRO A 29 -6.61 -29.94 -21.31
CA PRO A 29 -6.04 -28.88 -20.53
C PRO A 29 -4.57 -29.27 -20.28
N LYS A 30 -3.65 -28.39 -20.65
CA LYS A 30 -2.24 -28.52 -20.23
C LYS A 30 -2.25 -28.43 -18.71
N GLY A 31 -2.40 -29.58 -18.05
CA GLY A 31 -2.21 -29.65 -16.61
C GLY A 31 -0.82 -29.10 -16.34
N SER A 32 -0.75 -27.99 -15.60
CA SER A 32 0.50 -27.55 -15.03
C SER A 32 1.00 -28.67 -14.14
N ILE A 33 1.96 -29.41 -14.65
CA ILE A 33 2.76 -30.35 -13.85
C ILE A 33 3.47 -29.41 -12.86
N ALA A 34 3.00 -29.35 -11.62
CA ALA A 34 3.75 -28.74 -10.53
C ALA A 34 5.11 -29.42 -10.52
N SER A 35 6.16 -28.63 -10.75
CA SER A 35 7.52 -29.16 -10.74
C SER A 35 7.83 -29.65 -9.32
N PRO A 36 8.41 -30.84 -9.12
CA PRO A 36 8.79 -31.33 -7.79
C PRO A 36 9.74 -30.39 -7.01
N ASP A 37 10.42 -29.49 -7.72
CA ASP A 37 11.27 -28.44 -7.13
C ASP A 37 10.48 -27.30 -6.44
N ASN A 38 9.20 -27.10 -6.78
CA ASN A 38 8.41 -26.00 -6.21
C ASN A 38 8.00 -26.28 -4.75
N ASP A 39 7.60 -27.51 -4.43
CA ASP A 39 7.22 -27.90 -3.06
C ASP A 39 8.41 -27.81 -2.10
N ASN A 40 9.60 -28.12 -2.60
CA ASN A 40 10.83 -27.99 -1.81
C ASN A 40 11.22 -26.50 -1.58
N THR A 41 10.99 -25.64 -2.57
CA THR A 41 11.32 -24.20 -2.46
C THR A 41 10.33 -23.46 -1.55
N GLU A 42 9.04 -23.80 -1.61
CA GLU A 42 8.04 -23.24 -0.69
C GLU A 42 8.36 -23.64 0.76
N LYS A 43 8.66 -24.91 1.01
CA LYS A 43 9.11 -25.35 2.32
C LYS A 43 10.37 -24.61 2.78
N LEU A 44 11.34 -24.43 1.89
CA LEU A 44 12.57 -23.69 2.18
C LEU A 44 12.26 -22.23 2.58
N TYR A 45 11.28 -21.61 1.92
CA TYR A 45 10.78 -20.27 2.26
C TYR A 45 10.11 -20.27 3.64
N GLN A 46 9.23 -21.22 3.93
CA GLN A 46 8.55 -21.32 5.23
C GLN A 46 9.57 -21.48 6.38
N ASP A 47 10.58 -22.32 6.18
CA ASP A 47 11.56 -22.63 7.22
C ASP A 47 12.57 -21.49 7.49
N ASN A 48 12.75 -20.54 6.55
CA ASN A 48 13.82 -19.54 6.65
C ASN A 48 13.38 -18.08 6.52
N CYS A 49 12.23 -17.82 5.91
CA CYS A 49 11.83 -16.47 5.52
C CYS A 49 10.48 -16.06 6.10
N ALA A 50 9.56 -17.02 6.28
CA ALA A 50 8.17 -16.77 6.61
C ALA A 50 7.97 -16.09 7.97
N GLU A 51 8.84 -16.35 8.96
CA GLU A 51 8.77 -15.71 10.27
C GLU A 51 8.80 -14.19 10.17
N CYS A 52 9.67 -13.64 9.31
CA CYS A 52 9.80 -12.20 9.11
C CYS A 52 8.91 -11.68 7.98
N HIS A 53 8.76 -12.44 6.89
CA HIS A 53 8.11 -12.00 5.67
C HIS A 53 6.70 -12.52 5.46
N ASN A 54 6.12 -13.21 6.47
CA ASN A 54 4.82 -13.88 6.46
C ASN A 54 4.78 -15.12 5.57
N ALA A 55 4.01 -16.12 5.97
CA ALA A 55 3.85 -17.40 5.26
C ALA A 55 3.39 -17.24 3.79
N TYR A 56 2.58 -16.21 3.53
CA TYR A 56 2.06 -15.87 2.20
C TYR A 56 2.85 -14.74 1.52
N ARG A 57 4.04 -14.42 2.00
CA ARG A 57 4.90 -13.34 1.48
C ARG A 57 4.32 -11.92 1.60
N LEU A 58 3.33 -11.70 2.46
CA LEU A 58 2.60 -10.44 2.60
C LEU A 58 3.26 -9.42 3.53
N GLY A 59 4.46 -9.71 4.00
CA GLY A 59 5.15 -8.86 4.95
C GLY A 59 4.73 -9.08 6.40
N GLY A 60 5.54 -8.55 7.28
CA GLY A 60 5.41 -8.61 8.73
C GLY A 60 6.53 -7.79 9.33
N MET A 61 7.45 -8.39 10.05
CA MET A 61 8.68 -7.73 10.50
C MET A 61 9.60 -7.36 9.33
N GLY A 62 9.58 -8.18 8.24
CA GLY A 62 10.20 -7.87 6.96
C GLY A 62 9.16 -7.38 5.93
N PRO A 63 9.60 -6.71 4.84
CA PRO A 63 8.68 -6.24 3.80
C PRO A 63 7.98 -7.40 3.08
N ALA A 64 6.84 -7.10 2.43
CA ALA A 64 6.20 -8.05 1.54
C ALA A 64 7.15 -8.45 0.39
N LEU A 65 7.22 -9.75 0.11
CA LEU A 65 8.06 -10.32 -0.95
C LEU A 65 7.18 -10.72 -2.16
N LEU A 66 6.55 -9.71 -2.75
CA LEU A 66 5.74 -9.82 -3.96
C LEU A 66 6.44 -9.09 -5.11
N PRO A 67 6.24 -9.51 -6.38
CA PRO A 67 6.86 -8.85 -7.53
C PRO A 67 6.64 -7.34 -7.55
N GLU A 68 5.44 -6.87 -7.15
CA GLU A 68 5.06 -5.46 -7.07
C GLU A 68 5.93 -4.69 -6.07
N ASN A 69 6.21 -5.30 -4.92
CA ASN A 69 7.06 -4.73 -3.87
C ASN A 69 8.54 -4.75 -4.25
N LEU A 70 8.96 -5.76 -5.04
CA LEU A 70 10.34 -6.02 -5.41
C LEU A 70 10.79 -5.30 -6.69
N LYS A 71 9.92 -4.51 -7.34
CA LYS A 71 10.23 -3.84 -8.62
C LYS A 71 11.55 -3.04 -8.63
N ARG A 72 11.96 -2.47 -7.49
CA ARG A 72 13.21 -1.70 -7.36
C ARG A 72 14.44 -2.57 -7.06
N LEU A 73 14.25 -3.79 -6.57
CA LEU A 73 15.33 -4.73 -6.30
C LEU A 73 15.45 -5.68 -7.48
N ARG A 74 16.56 -5.60 -8.21
CA ARG A 74 16.82 -6.54 -9.32
C ARG A 74 17.12 -7.93 -8.77
N LYS A 75 16.70 -9.00 -9.46
CA LYS A 75 16.93 -10.40 -9.04
C LYS A 75 18.38 -10.68 -8.64
N LYS A 76 19.36 -10.19 -9.43
CA LYS A 76 20.78 -10.32 -9.09
C LYS A 76 21.13 -9.71 -7.73
N ALA A 77 20.61 -8.51 -7.43
CA ALA A 77 20.82 -7.87 -6.13
C ALA A 77 20.05 -8.59 -5.00
N ALA A 78 18.92 -9.22 -5.31
CA ALA A 78 18.18 -10.03 -4.32
C ALA A 78 18.98 -11.26 -3.89
N VAL A 79 19.73 -11.89 -4.78
CA VAL A 79 20.68 -12.97 -4.44
C VAL A 79 21.68 -12.49 -3.39
N ASP A 80 22.30 -11.34 -3.64
CA ASP A 80 23.28 -10.75 -2.72
C ASP A 80 22.65 -10.41 -1.35
N VAL A 81 21.41 -9.88 -1.35
CA VAL A 81 20.67 -9.59 -0.11
C VAL A 81 20.41 -10.85 0.71
N ILE A 82 19.96 -11.94 0.11
CA ILE A 82 19.73 -13.20 0.84
C ILE A 82 21.07 -13.78 1.30
N LYS A 83 22.09 -13.76 0.45
CA LYS A 83 23.40 -14.34 0.75
C LYS A 83 24.11 -13.63 1.91
N ASN A 84 24.10 -12.31 1.90
CA ASN A 84 24.94 -11.48 2.79
C ASN A 84 24.14 -10.71 3.85
N GLY A 85 22.79 -10.77 3.81
CA GLY A 85 21.93 -9.95 4.68
C GLY A 85 21.95 -8.47 4.26
N ARG A 86 21.41 -7.63 5.12
CA ARG A 86 21.41 -6.16 4.95
C ARG A 86 21.98 -5.50 6.20
N ILE A 87 23.03 -4.74 6.01
CA ILE A 87 23.67 -3.95 7.09
C ILE A 87 22.65 -2.98 7.69
N ALA A 88 22.71 -2.79 9.00
CA ALA A 88 21.81 -1.95 9.80
C ALA A 88 20.32 -2.30 9.67
N THR A 89 20.00 -3.57 9.41
CA THR A 89 18.65 -4.13 9.43
C THR A 89 18.64 -5.49 10.13
N GLN A 90 17.44 -6.05 10.35
CA GLN A 90 17.28 -7.39 10.94
C GLN A 90 17.32 -8.52 9.89
N MET A 91 17.57 -8.21 8.60
CA MET A 91 17.72 -9.24 7.56
C MET A 91 19.08 -9.95 7.72
N PRO A 92 19.13 -11.21 8.20
CA PRO A 92 20.39 -11.91 8.41
C PRO A 92 21.00 -12.42 7.10
N ALA A 93 22.27 -12.79 7.13
CA ALA A 93 22.95 -13.49 6.05
C ALA A 93 22.62 -14.99 6.09
N PHE A 94 22.33 -15.58 4.91
CA PHE A 94 21.99 -16.99 4.80
C PHE A 94 23.07 -17.86 4.12
N LYS A 95 24.20 -17.27 3.72
CA LYS A 95 25.26 -18.00 2.98
C LYS A 95 25.84 -19.21 3.71
N GLU A 96 25.81 -19.22 5.05
CA GLU A 96 26.28 -20.35 5.85
C GLU A 96 25.21 -21.44 6.01
N LYS A 97 23.93 -21.11 5.77
CA LYS A 97 22.79 -22.00 5.95
C LYS A 97 22.24 -22.55 4.62
N LEU A 98 22.34 -21.77 3.56
CA LEU A 98 21.77 -22.06 2.25
C LEU A 98 22.87 -22.04 1.18
N ASN A 99 22.84 -23.01 0.27
CA ASN A 99 23.73 -23.01 -0.88
C ASN A 99 23.21 -22.09 -2.00
N ASP A 100 24.07 -21.82 -2.99
CA ASP A 100 23.75 -20.88 -4.07
C ASP A 100 22.52 -21.30 -4.91
N LYS A 101 22.27 -22.62 -5.10
CA LYS A 101 21.06 -23.10 -5.79
C LYS A 101 19.79 -22.84 -4.99
N GLN A 102 19.82 -23.04 -3.69
CA GLN A 102 18.71 -22.75 -2.78
C GLN A 102 18.41 -21.26 -2.72
N ILE A 103 19.44 -20.42 -2.65
CA ILE A 103 19.29 -18.96 -2.70
C ILE A 103 18.66 -18.50 -4.02
N GLN A 104 19.13 -19.03 -5.15
CA GLN A 104 18.56 -18.72 -6.46
C GLN A 104 17.09 -19.16 -6.57
N ALA A 105 16.76 -20.36 -6.09
CA ALA A 105 15.38 -20.86 -6.06
C ALA A 105 14.45 -19.96 -5.22
N LEU A 106 14.92 -19.51 -4.05
CA LEU A 106 14.17 -18.56 -3.22
C LEU A 106 13.96 -17.21 -3.93
N VAL A 107 14.98 -16.69 -4.63
CA VAL A 107 14.82 -15.47 -5.43
C VAL A 107 13.76 -15.66 -6.50
N ASP A 108 13.83 -16.75 -7.26
CA ASP A 108 12.83 -17.00 -8.31
C ASP A 108 11.43 -17.17 -7.72
N TYR A 109 11.29 -17.84 -6.57
CA TYR A 109 10.03 -18.01 -5.87
C TYR A 109 9.42 -16.67 -5.43
N VAL A 110 10.19 -15.75 -4.83
CA VAL A 110 9.63 -14.47 -4.35
C VAL A 110 9.32 -13.49 -5.49
N TYR A 111 9.91 -13.68 -6.68
CA TYR A 111 9.57 -12.92 -7.88
C TYR A 111 8.47 -13.58 -8.73
N THR A 112 7.96 -14.75 -8.33
CA THR A 112 6.79 -15.37 -8.96
C THR A 112 5.52 -14.73 -8.40
N PRO A 113 4.58 -14.24 -9.24
CA PRO A 113 3.29 -13.74 -8.78
C PRO A 113 2.53 -14.76 -7.93
N LEU A 114 1.77 -14.30 -6.96
CA LEU A 114 0.79 -15.15 -6.30
C LEU A 114 -0.28 -15.59 -7.30
N LYS A 115 -0.84 -16.77 -7.12
CA LYS A 115 -1.99 -17.24 -7.92
C LYS A 115 -3.18 -16.31 -7.75
N GLU A 116 -3.40 -15.89 -6.51
CA GLU A 116 -4.42 -14.93 -6.13
C GLU A 116 -3.78 -13.87 -5.22
N ILE A 117 -4.00 -12.61 -5.54
CA ILE A 117 -3.62 -11.51 -4.65
C ILE A 117 -4.65 -11.50 -3.53
N PRO A 118 -4.25 -11.56 -2.24
CA PRO A 118 -5.18 -11.51 -1.14
C PRO A 118 -6.02 -10.23 -1.17
N THR A 119 -7.30 -10.36 -0.96
CA THR A 119 -8.17 -9.21 -0.71
C THR A 119 -7.78 -8.56 0.62
N TRP A 120 -7.81 -7.25 0.67
CA TRP A 120 -7.63 -6.48 1.90
C TRP A 120 -8.65 -5.36 1.87
N GLY A 121 -9.85 -5.69 2.27
CA GLY A 121 -11.02 -4.84 2.25
C GLY A 121 -11.41 -4.35 3.63
N MET A 122 -12.65 -3.87 3.74
CA MET A 122 -13.18 -3.27 4.97
C MET A 122 -13.19 -4.26 6.14
N ASP A 123 -13.50 -5.53 5.89
CA ASP A 123 -13.60 -6.54 6.94
C ASP A 123 -12.21 -6.92 7.48
N GLU A 124 -11.21 -7.09 6.61
CA GLU A 124 -9.84 -7.37 7.02
C GLU A 124 -9.24 -6.20 7.81
N ILE A 125 -9.52 -4.96 7.39
CA ILE A 125 -9.08 -3.76 8.10
C ILE A 125 -9.71 -3.72 9.49
N ARG A 126 -11.03 -3.86 9.61
CA ARG A 126 -11.72 -3.89 10.90
C ARG A 126 -11.24 -5.01 11.82
N ALA A 127 -11.05 -6.21 11.27
CA ALA A 127 -10.56 -7.34 12.04
C ALA A 127 -9.14 -7.16 12.57
N SER A 128 -8.34 -6.28 11.96
CA SER A 128 -6.97 -5.99 12.38
C SER A 128 -6.86 -4.90 13.45
N GLN A 129 -7.94 -4.17 13.74
CA GLN A 129 -7.92 -3.05 14.68
C GLN A 129 -7.59 -3.51 16.11
N ILE A 130 -6.68 -2.79 16.75
CA ILE A 130 -6.25 -3.01 18.12
C ILE A 130 -6.34 -1.68 18.88
N ILE A 131 -7.16 -1.64 19.91
CA ILE A 131 -7.23 -0.49 20.83
C ILE A 131 -6.38 -0.82 22.05
N HIS A 132 -5.32 -0.06 22.25
CA HIS A 132 -4.40 -0.20 23.38
C HIS A 132 -4.82 0.67 24.56
N ASN A 133 -5.15 1.93 24.27
CA ASN A 133 -5.65 2.90 25.24
C ASN A 133 -6.76 3.71 24.58
N LYS A 134 -7.85 3.99 25.29
CA LYS A 134 -8.87 4.88 24.79
C LYS A 134 -8.42 6.32 24.93
N GLU A 135 -8.62 7.13 23.91
CA GLU A 135 -8.20 8.53 23.90
C GLU A 135 -8.82 9.34 25.05
N GLU A 136 -10.11 9.09 25.32
CA GLU A 136 -10.86 9.76 26.40
C GLU A 136 -10.35 9.45 27.81
N ASP A 137 -9.62 8.36 27.99
CA ASP A 137 -9.04 7.97 29.28
C ASP A 137 -7.65 8.59 29.51
N LEU A 138 -7.08 9.25 28.49
CA LEU A 138 -5.73 9.83 28.54
C LEU A 138 -5.79 11.34 28.87
N PRO A 139 -5.07 11.79 29.93
CA PRO A 139 -5.00 13.22 30.26
C PRO A 139 -4.52 14.10 29.11
N ASN A 140 -5.15 15.23 28.91
CA ASN A 140 -4.71 16.24 27.95
C ASN A 140 -3.58 17.12 28.51
N LYS A 141 -2.55 16.45 29.04
CA LYS A 141 -1.36 17.10 29.63
C LYS A 141 -0.16 16.19 29.49
N PRO A 142 1.02 16.72 29.07
CA PRO A 142 2.24 15.94 29.05
C PRO A 142 2.61 15.37 30.43
N VAL A 143 3.11 14.13 30.45
CA VAL A 143 3.63 13.46 31.67
C VAL A 143 5.11 13.74 31.91
N TYR A 144 5.70 14.59 31.11
CA TYR A 144 7.09 15.05 31.19
C TYR A 144 7.14 16.59 31.08
N GLU A 145 8.28 17.17 31.38
CA GLU A 145 8.51 18.60 31.31
C GLU A 145 9.52 18.90 30.21
N VAL A 146 9.17 19.85 29.33
CA VAL A 146 10.02 20.43 28.29
C VAL A 146 9.77 21.92 28.23
N ASP A 147 10.76 22.66 27.77
CA ASP A 147 10.66 24.12 27.70
C ASP A 147 9.78 24.55 26.51
N ASP A 148 9.84 23.83 25.38
CA ASP A 148 9.01 24.06 24.20
C ASP A 148 8.47 22.76 23.60
N LEU A 149 7.15 22.55 23.66
CA LEU A 149 6.47 21.42 23.05
C LEU A 149 6.56 21.40 21.50
N LEU A 150 6.78 22.56 20.87
CA LEU A 150 6.93 22.65 19.42
C LEU A 150 8.35 22.31 18.95
N ASN A 151 9.34 22.30 19.87
CA ASN A 151 10.72 21.93 19.59
C ASN A 151 11.03 20.48 20.01
N MET A 152 10.14 19.55 19.69
CA MET A 152 10.34 18.13 19.95
C MET A 152 10.60 17.37 18.65
N PHE A 153 11.48 16.38 18.70
CA PHE A 153 11.83 15.55 17.56
C PHE A 153 11.41 14.09 17.78
N LEU A 154 10.91 13.48 16.70
CA LEU A 154 10.74 12.03 16.62
C LEU A 154 11.87 11.44 15.77
N VAL A 155 12.77 10.72 16.42
CA VAL A 155 13.87 10.01 15.78
C VAL A 155 13.41 8.60 15.45
N VAL A 156 13.20 8.31 14.16
CA VAL A 156 12.76 6.99 13.69
C VAL A 156 13.96 6.09 13.46
N GLU A 157 14.09 5.06 14.27
CA GLU A 157 15.20 4.10 14.28
C GLU A 157 14.81 2.84 13.48
N LEU A 158 15.04 2.87 12.15
CA LEU A 158 14.61 1.79 11.26
C LEU A 158 15.39 0.47 11.47
N GLY A 159 16.58 0.52 12.09
CA GLY A 159 17.43 -0.65 12.26
C GLY A 159 16.91 -1.64 13.29
N ASP A 160 16.26 -1.17 14.33
CA ASP A 160 15.74 -1.98 15.44
C ASP A 160 14.26 -1.73 15.76
N HIS A 161 13.57 -0.94 14.88
CA HIS A 161 12.15 -0.68 14.98
C HIS A 161 11.73 0.04 16.27
N HIS A 162 12.40 1.14 16.57
CA HIS A 162 12.03 2.04 17.66
C HIS A 162 11.82 3.47 17.15
N VAL A 163 11.19 4.26 17.99
CA VAL A 163 11.08 5.71 17.85
C VAL A 163 11.50 6.34 19.17
N THR A 164 12.38 7.33 19.10
CA THR A 164 12.78 8.13 20.27
C THR A 164 12.17 9.52 20.18
N LEU A 165 11.45 9.92 21.22
CA LEU A 165 11.03 11.29 21.44
C LEU A 165 12.18 12.02 22.10
N LEU A 166 12.62 13.14 21.50
CA LEU A 166 13.76 13.93 21.89
C LEU A 166 13.34 15.36 22.23
N ASP A 167 13.80 15.91 23.34
CA ASP A 167 13.78 17.33 23.66
C ASP A 167 14.74 18.07 22.71
N GLY A 168 14.21 18.97 21.87
CA GLY A 168 15.00 19.69 20.89
C GLY A 168 15.81 20.85 21.46
N ASP A 169 15.49 21.33 22.65
CA ASP A 169 16.25 22.38 23.32
C ASP A 169 17.50 21.81 24.01
N LYS A 170 17.37 20.63 24.62
CA LYS A 170 18.44 19.98 25.41
C LYS A 170 19.15 18.87 24.63
N PHE A 171 18.57 18.42 23.51
CA PHE A 171 19.01 17.23 22.75
C PHE A 171 19.08 15.95 23.59
N GLU A 172 18.16 15.81 24.55
CA GLU A 172 18.07 14.68 25.44
C GLU A 172 16.86 13.80 25.10
N PRO A 173 16.98 12.45 25.18
CA PRO A 173 15.85 11.56 24.95
C PRO A 173 14.86 11.65 26.11
N ILE A 174 13.59 11.90 25.79
CA ILE A 174 12.48 11.88 26.74
C ILE A 174 11.96 10.45 26.90
N HIS A 175 11.73 9.78 25.78
CA HIS A 175 11.16 8.43 25.76
C HIS A 175 11.54 7.69 24.49
N ARG A 176 11.78 6.39 24.64
CA ARG A 176 12.03 5.49 23.51
C ARG A 176 11.04 4.35 23.55
N PHE A 177 10.34 4.09 22.45
CA PHE A 177 9.33 3.05 22.36
C PHE A 177 9.48 2.21 21.10
N ARG A 178 9.02 0.97 21.19
CA ARG A 178 9.00 0.07 20.03
C ARG A 178 7.91 0.47 19.05
N SER A 179 8.25 0.55 17.77
CA SER A 179 7.32 0.82 16.68
C SER A 179 7.04 -0.44 15.87
N ARG A 180 6.08 -0.35 14.94
CA ARG A 180 5.96 -1.32 13.85
C ARG A 180 7.20 -1.26 12.96
N SER A 181 7.45 -2.35 12.26
CA SER A 181 8.60 -2.47 11.36
C SER A 181 8.43 -1.60 10.12
N PHE A 182 9.53 -1.14 9.56
CA PHE A 182 9.56 -0.41 8.28
C PHE A 182 8.67 0.82 8.20
N LEU A 183 8.71 1.69 9.20
CA LEU A 183 8.02 2.98 9.14
C LEU A 183 8.42 3.74 7.87
N HIS A 184 7.44 4.34 7.22
CA HIS A 184 7.62 5.03 5.94
C HIS A 184 6.63 6.18 5.78
N GLY A 185 7.00 7.19 4.99
CA GLY A 185 6.17 8.35 4.70
C GLY A 185 6.26 9.46 5.74
N GLY A 186 7.11 9.29 6.75
CA GLY A 186 7.27 10.22 7.87
C GLY A 186 6.08 10.23 8.85
N PRO A 187 6.32 10.55 10.12
CA PRO A 187 5.26 10.77 11.09
C PRO A 187 4.32 11.92 10.67
N LYS A 188 3.04 11.81 10.97
CA LYS A 188 2.05 12.87 10.77
C LYS A 188 1.40 13.20 12.11
N TYR A 189 1.28 14.46 12.40
CA TYR A 189 0.73 14.93 13.66
C TYR A 189 -0.74 15.31 13.53
N SER A 190 -1.50 15.16 14.62
CA SER A 190 -2.77 15.86 14.78
C SER A 190 -2.57 17.37 14.78
N PRO A 191 -3.58 18.17 14.44
CA PRO A 191 -3.44 19.65 14.40
C PRO A 191 -2.98 20.29 15.70
N ASP A 192 -3.29 19.67 16.84
CA ASP A 192 -2.87 20.11 18.18
C ASP A 192 -1.45 19.61 18.57
N GLY A 193 -0.82 18.80 17.71
CA GLY A 193 0.50 18.26 17.96
C GLY A 193 0.58 17.12 18.99
N ARG A 194 -0.54 16.74 19.62
CA ARG A 194 -0.57 15.71 20.67
C ARG A 194 -0.42 14.29 20.14
N PHE A 195 -1.17 13.96 19.10
CA PHE A 195 -1.14 12.62 18.53
C PHE A 195 -0.24 12.57 17.31
N VAL A 196 0.47 11.47 17.18
CA VAL A 196 1.28 11.20 16.01
C VAL A 196 0.89 9.86 15.38
N TYR A 197 0.81 9.88 14.06
CA TYR A 197 0.44 8.72 13.25
C TYR A 197 1.67 8.23 12.48
N PHE A 198 1.92 6.94 12.56
CA PHE A 198 3.00 6.27 11.85
C PHE A 198 2.41 5.28 10.86
N ALA A 199 2.92 5.29 9.64
CA ALA A 199 2.62 4.26 8.65
C ALA A 199 3.81 3.33 8.48
N SER A 200 3.53 2.05 8.40
CA SER A 200 4.48 0.97 8.15
C SER A 200 4.29 0.42 6.74
N ARG A 201 5.37 0.01 6.09
CA ARG A 201 5.28 -0.54 4.73
C ARG A 201 4.48 -1.83 4.61
N ASP A 202 4.29 -2.56 5.69
CA ASP A 202 3.44 -3.75 5.73
C ASP A 202 1.97 -3.45 6.03
N GLY A 203 1.59 -2.18 5.92
CA GLY A 203 0.20 -1.71 5.97
C GLY A 203 -0.29 -1.26 7.33
N TRP A 204 0.50 -1.40 8.40
CA TRP A 204 0.08 -1.00 9.73
C TRP A 204 0.15 0.53 9.90
N ILE A 205 -0.89 1.06 10.50
CA ILE A 205 -0.99 2.44 10.97
C ILE A 205 -1.06 2.40 12.49
N SER A 206 -0.22 3.19 13.16
CA SER A 206 -0.20 3.31 14.61
C SER A 206 -0.47 4.75 15.01
N LYS A 207 -1.39 4.96 15.97
CA LYS A 207 -1.63 6.25 16.63
C LYS A 207 -0.97 6.24 17.99
N TYR A 208 -0.13 7.24 18.26
CA TYR A 208 0.62 7.38 19.51
C TYR A 208 0.34 8.73 20.16
N ASP A 209 0.04 8.74 21.45
CA ASP A 209 -0.10 9.95 22.27
C ASP A 209 1.26 10.33 22.84
N ILE A 210 1.89 11.37 22.29
CA ILE A 210 3.20 11.82 22.77
C ILE A 210 3.12 12.55 24.13
N TYR A 211 1.96 13.06 24.51
CA TYR A 211 1.80 13.67 25.84
C TYR A 211 1.84 12.62 26.94
N ASN A 212 1.18 11.49 26.74
CA ASN A 212 1.08 10.43 27.73
C ASN A 212 2.06 9.26 27.47
N LEU A 213 2.86 9.34 26.42
CA LEU A 213 3.81 8.31 26.00
C LEU A 213 3.13 6.94 25.85
N LYS A 214 1.97 6.93 25.18
CA LYS A 214 1.10 5.75 25.06
C LYS A 214 0.72 5.46 23.60
N LEU A 215 0.80 4.20 23.24
CA LEU A 215 0.19 3.69 22.01
C LEU A 215 -1.34 3.68 22.20
N VAL A 216 -2.08 4.36 21.32
CA VAL A 216 -3.54 4.51 21.41
C VAL A 216 -4.22 3.40 20.64
N ALA A 217 -3.99 3.33 19.34
CA ALA A 217 -4.62 2.37 18.47
C ALA A 217 -3.69 1.96 17.33
N GLU A 218 -3.96 0.80 16.76
CA GLU A 218 -3.33 0.31 15.56
C GLU A 218 -4.35 -0.35 14.64
N VAL A 219 -4.14 -0.25 13.33
CA VAL A 219 -4.93 -0.95 12.32
C VAL A 219 -4.04 -1.29 11.12
N ARG A 220 -4.31 -2.40 10.45
CA ARG A 220 -3.65 -2.73 9.20
C ARG A 220 -4.52 -2.29 8.03
N ALA A 221 -4.23 -1.12 7.45
CA ALA A 221 -5.01 -0.50 6.39
C ALA A 221 -4.68 -1.02 4.98
N GLY A 222 -3.71 -1.91 4.84
CA GLY A 222 -3.30 -2.48 3.56
C GLY A 222 -2.25 -3.57 3.71
N ILE A 223 -1.72 -4.02 2.58
CA ILE A 223 -0.61 -4.99 2.53
C ILE A 223 0.72 -4.26 2.28
N ASN A 224 0.67 -3.13 1.58
CA ASN A 224 1.82 -2.27 1.35
C ASN A 224 1.37 -0.82 1.31
N THR A 225 1.60 -0.12 2.42
CA THR A 225 1.30 1.30 2.55
C THR A 225 2.51 2.16 2.17
N ARG A 226 2.25 3.29 1.53
CA ARG A 226 3.30 4.19 1.05
C ARG A 226 3.35 5.49 1.84
N ASN A 227 2.20 6.09 2.09
CA ASN A 227 2.10 7.41 2.72
C ASN A 227 0.77 7.53 3.48
N GLN A 228 0.66 8.56 4.29
CA GLN A 228 -0.53 8.91 5.04
C GLN A 228 -0.64 10.43 5.20
N ALA A 229 -1.85 10.93 5.44
CA ALA A 229 -2.11 12.32 5.75
C ALA A 229 -3.19 12.43 6.82
N VAL A 230 -3.10 13.41 7.70
CA VAL A 230 -4.11 13.74 8.72
C VAL A 230 -4.90 14.94 8.23
N SER A 231 -6.22 14.93 8.34
CA SER A 231 -7.06 16.09 7.97
C SER A 231 -6.76 17.31 8.82
N ALA A 232 -6.97 18.51 8.27
CA ALA A 232 -6.69 19.77 8.97
C ALA A 232 -7.53 19.97 10.23
N ASP A 233 -8.71 19.36 10.28
CA ASP A 233 -9.61 19.36 11.46
C ASP A 233 -9.32 18.23 12.44
N GLY A 234 -8.36 17.33 12.13
CA GLY A 234 -7.95 16.22 12.98
C GLY A 234 -8.94 15.05 13.04
N ARG A 235 -10.02 15.05 12.23
CA ARG A 235 -11.05 13.99 12.27
C ARG A 235 -10.66 12.73 11.53
N TYR A 236 -9.79 12.81 10.52
CA TYR A 236 -9.54 11.73 9.58
C TYR A 236 -8.06 11.47 9.33
N VAL A 237 -7.74 10.23 9.00
CA VAL A 237 -6.43 9.84 8.46
C VAL A 237 -6.63 9.13 7.12
N MET A 238 -6.04 9.70 6.07
CA MET A 238 -6.05 9.11 4.73
C MET A 238 -4.78 8.30 4.51
N ILE A 239 -4.94 7.05 4.08
CA ILE A 239 -3.86 6.10 3.85
C ILE A 239 -3.72 5.82 2.36
N ALA A 240 -2.50 5.94 1.84
CA ALA A 240 -2.14 5.66 0.45
C ALA A 240 -1.46 4.31 0.32
N ASN A 241 -2.08 3.37 -0.40
CA ASN A 241 -1.60 2.01 -0.56
C ASN A 241 -1.00 1.75 -1.94
N TYR A 242 0.07 0.94 -1.95
CA TYR A 242 0.60 0.30 -3.15
C TYR A 242 -0.06 -1.05 -3.40
N LEU A 243 -0.55 -1.71 -2.33
CA LEU A 243 -1.25 -2.97 -2.40
C LEU A 243 -2.21 -3.11 -1.19
N PRO A 244 -3.50 -3.35 -1.43
CA PRO A 244 -4.18 -3.16 -2.72
C PRO A 244 -4.06 -1.73 -3.26
N HIS A 245 -4.45 -1.50 -4.52
CA HIS A 245 -4.46 -0.17 -5.14
C HIS A 245 -5.64 0.64 -4.59
N THR A 246 -5.48 1.18 -3.39
CA THR A 246 -6.56 1.87 -2.66
C THR A 246 -6.04 3.10 -1.93
N LEU A 247 -6.98 4.04 -1.70
CA LEU A 247 -6.93 4.96 -0.58
C LEU A 247 -7.88 4.46 0.50
N VAL A 248 -7.49 4.58 1.76
CA VAL A 248 -8.32 4.17 2.91
C VAL A 248 -8.47 5.35 3.85
N LEU A 249 -9.72 5.72 4.12
CA LEU A 249 -10.06 6.76 5.09
C LEU A 249 -10.36 6.11 6.43
N LEU A 250 -9.67 6.56 7.47
CA LEU A 250 -9.83 6.11 8.85
C LEU A 250 -10.36 7.26 9.72
N ASP A 251 -11.12 6.93 10.75
CA ASP A 251 -11.38 7.84 11.86
C ASP A 251 -10.08 8.09 12.64
N ALA A 252 -9.71 9.33 12.83
CA ALA A 252 -8.47 9.68 13.52
C ALA A 252 -8.52 9.36 15.02
N LYS A 253 -9.71 9.19 15.62
CA LYS A 253 -9.87 8.92 17.05
C LYS A 253 -9.36 7.51 17.40
N ASP A 254 -9.81 6.50 16.67
CA ASP A 254 -9.57 5.10 17.01
C ASP A 254 -9.03 4.24 15.85
N LEU A 255 -8.78 4.87 14.69
CA LEU A 255 -8.34 4.25 13.44
C LEU A 255 -9.38 3.27 12.84
N SER A 256 -10.67 3.38 13.20
CA SER A 256 -11.70 2.60 12.55
C SER A 256 -11.85 2.99 11.07
N PRO A 257 -12.04 2.01 10.15
CA PRO A 257 -12.16 2.31 8.73
C PRO A 257 -13.53 2.89 8.38
N ILE A 258 -13.52 4.01 7.65
CA ILE A 258 -14.71 4.75 7.20
C ILE A 258 -15.05 4.41 5.75
N LYS A 259 -14.09 4.62 4.83
CA LYS A 259 -14.29 4.43 3.38
C LYS A 259 -13.02 3.89 2.72
N ILE A 260 -13.21 3.03 1.72
CA ILE A 260 -12.15 2.57 0.83
C ILE A 260 -12.43 3.11 -0.56
N PHE A 261 -11.45 3.74 -1.17
CA PHE A 261 -11.50 4.19 -2.54
C PHE A 261 -10.65 3.24 -3.39
N GLU A 262 -11.29 2.50 -4.30
CA GLU A 262 -10.57 1.73 -5.31
C GLU A 262 -9.97 2.69 -6.34
N VAL A 263 -8.65 2.69 -6.44
CA VAL A 263 -7.95 3.61 -7.35
C VAL A 263 -7.86 2.99 -8.74
N LYS A 264 -8.75 3.46 -9.62
CA LYS A 264 -8.83 3.03 -11.02
C LYS A 264 -9.27 4.17 -11.94
N ASP A 265 -8.81 4.15 -13.19
CA ASP A 265 -9.28 5.07 -14.21
C ASP A 265 -10.62 4.63 -14.81
N SER A 266 -11.14 5.41 -15.75
CA SER A 266 -12.40 5.11 -16.46
C SER A 266 -12.34 3.83 -17.30
N SER A 267 -11.15 3.33 -17.64
CA SER A 267 -10.95 2.07 -18.36
C SER A 267 -10.88 0.86 -17.42
N GLY A 268 -10.86 1.08 -16.10
CA GLY A 268 -10.69 0.04 -15.09
C GLY A 268 -9.23 -0.30 -14.77
N LYS A 269 -8.26 0.42 -15.35
CA LYS A 269 -6.84 0.28 -15.00
C LYS A 269 -6.61 0.79 -13.58
N THR A 270 -6.07 -0.04 -12.71
CA THR A 270 -5.79 0.32 -11.32
C THR A 270 -4.44 0.98 -11.15
N SER A 271 -4.28 1.80 -10.11
CA SER A 271 -3.04 2.49 -9.79
C SER A 271 -2.67 2.39 -8.32
N ARG A 272 -1.37 2.22 -8.08
CA ARG A 272 -0.77 2.50 -6.77
C ARG A 272 -0.89 3.99 -6.46
N VAL A 273 -0.94 4.34 -5.18
CA VAL A 273 -0.92 5.75 -4.74
C VAL A 273 0.47 6.09 -4.22
N SER A 274 1.15 7.03 -4.87
CA SER A 274 2.53 7.37 -4.54
C SER A 274 2.66 8.32 -3.35
N ALA A 275 1.77 9.28 -3.26
CA ALA A 275 1.75 10.30 -2.21
C ALA A 275 0.31 10.68 -1.88
N VAL A 276 0.07 11.10 -0.64
CA VAL A 276 -1.16 11.76 -0.20
C VAL A 276 -0.79 12.82 0.83
N TYR A 277 -1.33 14.01 0.66
CA TYR A 277 -1.13 15.14 1.57
C TYR A 277 -2.44 15.86 1.84
N THR A 278 -2.52 16.50 3.00
CA THR A 278 -3.66 17.34 3.33
C THR A 278 -3.50 18.73 2.72
N ALA A 279 -4.59 19.28 2.24
CA ALA A 279 -4.71 20.65 1.75
C ALA A 279 -5.65 21.45 2.69
N PRO A 280 -5.10 22.03 3.78
CA PRO A 280 -5.91 22.61 4.86
C PRO A 280 -6.92 23.66 4.40
N PRO A 281 -6.57 24.65 3.55
CA PRO A 281 -7.54 25.67 3.12
C PRO A 281 -8.65 25.14 2.22
N ARG A 282 -8.47 23.91 1.68
CA ARG A 282 -9.40 23.25 0.76
C ARG A 282 -10.25 22.19 1.45
N ASN A 283 -10.01 21.93 2.73
CA ASN A 283 -10.63 20.81 3.48
C ASN A 283 -10.63 19.50 2.70
N SER A 284 -9.47 19.18 2.12
CA SER A 284 -9.32 18.01 1.25
C SER A 284 -7.98 17.30 1.45
N PHE A 285 -7.94 16.06 1.00
CA PHE A 285 -6.70 15.33 0.75
C PHE A 285 -6.42 15.33 -0.75
N VAL A 286 -5.16 15.50 -1.14
CA VAL A 286 -4.74 15.36 -2.53
C VAL A 286 -3.79 14.17 -2.63
N ALA A 287 -4.07 13.26 -3.57
CA ALA A 287 -3.31 12.04 -3.79
C ALA A 287 -2.76 11.97 -5.21
N ALA A 288 -1.47 11.60 -5.35
CA ALA A 288 -0.84 11.36 -6.65
C ALA A 288 -0.88 9.88 -7.01
N LEU A 289 -1.37 9.57 -8.21
CA LEU A 289 -1.47 8.22 -8.72
C LEU A 289 -0.20 7.83 -9.48
N LYS A 290 0.33 6.65 -9.14
CA LYS A 290 1.65 6.24 -9.62
C LYS A 290 1.65 5.62 -11.03
N ASP A 291 0.54 5.03 -11.43
CA ASP A 291 0.42 4.23 -12.65
C ASP A 291 -0.66 4.79 -13.61
N ILE A 292 -1.31 5.88 -13.21
CA ILE A 292 -2.30 6.64 -13.97
C ILE A 292 -1.90 8.13 -13.87
N PRO A 293 -1.90 8.92 -14.96
CA PRO A 293 -1.54 10.33 -14.91
C PRO A 293 -2.70 11.18 -14.37
N GLU A 294 -3.02 10.98 -13.11
CA GLU A 294 -4.09 11.70 -12.41
C GLU A 294 -3.66 12.04 -10.97
N LEU A 295 -4.22 13.12 -10.47
CA LEU A 295 -4.34 13.44 -9.06
C LEU A 295 -5.80 13.26 -8.65
N TRP A 296 -6.01 12.78 -7.45
CA TRP A 296 -7.32 12.72 -6.84
C TRP A 296 -7.38 13.67 -5.64
N GLU A 297 -8.33 14.59 -5.66
CA GLU A 297 -8.66 15.42 -4.52
C GLU A 297 -9.92 14.88 -3.86
N ILE A 298 -9.85 14.56 -2.57
CA ILE A 298 -10.92 13.97 -1.78
C ILE A 298 -11.34 14.99 -0.73
N SER A 299 -12.55 15.57 -0.85
CA SER A 299 -13.09 16.50 0.13
C SER A 299 -13.57 15.77 1.38
N TYR A 300 -13.34 16.37 2.54
CA TYR A 300 -13.93 15.96 3.81
C TYR A 300 -14.89 17.03 4.39
N GLU A 301 -15.36 17.95 3.53
CA GLU A 301 -16.42 18.88 3.88
C GLU A 301 -17.79 18.18 3.90
N ASP A 302 -18.68 18.65 4.76
CA ASP A 302 -20.06 18.16 4.81
C ASP A 302 -20.87 18.64 3.59
N ASP A 303 -20.47 19.78 2.99
CA ASP A 303 -21.06 20.38 1.78
C ASP A 303 -19.94 20.74 0.78
N PRO A 304 -19.41 19.73 0.06
CA PRO A 304 -18.25 19.94 -0.80
C PRO A 304 -18.60 20.81 -2.02
N PRO A 305 -17.61 21.51 -2.61
CA PRO A 305 -17.81 22.34 -3.77
C PRO A 305 -18.39 21.54 -4.98
N ILE A 306 -19.19 22.20 -5.80
CA ILE A 306 -19.70 21.63 -7.06
C ILE A 306 -18.51 21.21 -7.94
N GLY A 307 -18.64 20.06 -8.61
CA GLY A 307 -17.61 19.51 -9.50
C GLY A 307 -16.82 18.34 -8.90
N PHE A 308 -16.95 18.08 -7.60
CA PHE A 308 -16.55 16.79 -7.06
C PHE A 308 -17.47 15.68 -7.59
N ASP A 309 -16.94 14.48 -7.79
CA ASP A 309 -17.62 13.33 -8.42
C ASP A 309 -18.07 13.57 -9.87
N GLY A 310 -17.56 14.62 -10.53
CA GLY A 310 -17.86 14.92 -11.94
C GLY A 310 -19.22 15.58 -12.19
N TRP A 311 -19.97 15.91 -11.16
CA TRP A 311 -21.23 16.64 -11.30
C TRP A 311 -20.98 18.12 -11.61
N VAL A 312 -21.63 18.64 -12.65
CA VAL A 312 -21.57 20.06 -13.01
C VAL A 312 -22.70 20.84 -12.34
N HIS A 313 -23.77 20.13 -11.96
CA HIS A 313 -24.93 20.67 -11.27
C HIS A 313 -25.39 19.68 -10.19
N ASP A 314 -25.88 20.20 -9.10
CA ASP A 314 -26.45 19.47 -7.96
C ASP A 314 -27.94 19.10 -8.16
N TYR A 315 -28.43 19.19 -9.38
CA TYR A 315 -29.82 18.94 -9.73
C TYR A 315 -29.99 17.60 -10.46
N ASN A 316 -30.85 16.75 -9.93
CA ASN A 316 -31.28 15.53 -10.59
C ASN A 316 -32.55 15.79 -11.40
N PRO A 317 -32.51 15.78 -12.76
CA PRO A 317 -33.66 16.05 -13.61
C PRO A 317 -34.81 15.03 -13.48
N ASP A 318 -34.50 13.80 -13.05
CA ASP A 318 -35.48 12.71 -12.91
C ASP A 318 -36.30 12.80 -11.61
N SER A 319 -35.71 13.25 -10.52
CA SER A 319 -36.42 13.43 -9.25
C SER A 319 -36.82 14.86 -8.95
N GLY A 320 -36.28 15.85 -9.65
CA GLY A 320 -36.49 17.27 -9.36
C GLY A 320 -35.87 17.76 -8.08
N GLU A 321 -34.97 16.95 -7.49
CA GLU A 321 -34.28 17.23 -6.23
C GLU A 321 -32.80 17.53 -6.46
N ASN A 322 -32.20 18.33 -5.58
CA ASN A 322 -30.77 18.53 -5.56
C ASN A 322 -30.08 17.22 -5.17
N VAL A 323 -29.11 16.80 -5.95
CA VAL A 323 -28.28 15.64 -5.66
C VAL A 323 -27.23 16.06 -4.64
N LYS A 324 -27.30 15.49 -3.43
CA LYS A 324 -26.20 15.61 -2.50
C LYS A 324 -25.08 14.66 -2.92
N PRO A 325 -23.84 15.15 -3.03
CA PRO A 325 -22.71 14.27 -3.28
C PRO A 325 -22.59 13.21 -2.17
N GLU A 326 -22.07 12.04 -2.53
CA GLU A 326 -21.72 11.06 -1.52
C GLU A 326 -20.67 11.61 -0.54
N PRO A 327 -20.65 11.16 0.71
CA PRO A 327 -19.61 11.55 1.65
C PRO A 327 -18.21 11.29 1.07
N PHE A 328 -17.32 12.26 1.25
CA PHE A 328 -15.95 12.22 0.73
C PHE A 328 -15.87 12.07 -0.80
N PRO A 329 -16.45 13.00 -1.55
CA PRO A 329 -16.42 12.96 -3.00
C PRO A 329 -15.01 13.16 -3.55
N VAL A 330 -14.77 12.64 -4.75
CA VAL A 330 -13.47 12.64 -5.41
C VAL A 330 -13.51 13.53 -6.65
N ARG A 331 -12.66 14.54 -6.68
CA ARG A 331 -12.36 15.27 -7.92
C ARG A 331 -11.09 14.69 -8.57
N ARG A 332 -11.20 14.30 -9.83
CA ARG A 332 -10.10 13.73 -10.61
C ARG A 332 -9.48 14.80 -11.49
N ILE A 333 -8.17 14.98 -11.37
CA ILE A 333 -7.41 16.01 -12.08
C ILE A 333 -6.42 15.28 -12.97
N ALA A 334 -6.57 15.43 -14.30
CA ALA A 334 -5.62 14.88 -15.26
C ALA A 334 -4.30 15.66 -15.23
N VAL A 335 -3.18 14.96 -15.35
CA VAL A 335 -1.84 15.55 -15.42
C VAL A 335 -1.10 15.02 -16.64
N ASP A 336 -0.12 15.78 -17.15
CA ASP A 336 0.61 15.41 -18.36
C ASP A 336 1.48 14.16 -18.19
N ASP A 337 2.00 13.94 -16.98
CA ASP A 337 2.85 12.79 -16.65
C ASP A 337 2.65 12.37 -15.19
N TYR A 338 3.02 11.14 -14.86
CA TYR A 338 2.87 10.56 -13.52
C TYR A 338 3.67 11.35 -12.48
N LEU A 339 3.07 11.70 -11.36
CA LEU A 339 3.78 12.28 -10.22
C LEU A 339 4.14 11.19 -9.20
N ASP A 340 5.42 11.14 -8.83
CA ASP A 340 5.88 10.24 -7.75
C ASP A 340 5.69 10.88 -6.38
N ASP A 341 5.83 12.21 -6.32
CA ASP A 341 5.67 13.05 -5.14
C ASP A 341 5.40 14.48 -5.56
N PHE A 342 4.87 15.30 -4.65
CA PHE A 342 4.55 16.70 -4.91
C PHE A 342 4.55 17.51 -3.61
N PHE A 343 4.53 18.82 -3.73
CA PHE A 343 4.27 19.76 -2.64
C PHE A 343 3.40 20.91 -3.14
N PHE A 344 2.64 21.50 -2.24
CA PHE A 344 1.77 22.62 -2.55
C PHE A 344 2.56 23.93 -2.59
N ASP A 345 2.03 24.92 -3.32
CA ASP A 345 2.37 26.30 -3.11
C ASP A 345 1.83 26.77 -1.73
N GLN A 346 2.20 27.99 -1.31
CA GLN A 346 1.80 28.53 -0.01
C GLN A 346 0.29 28.76 0.12
N GLU A 347 -0.40 28.95 -0.99
CA GLU A 347 -1.84 29.27 -1.03
C GLU A 347 -2.69 28.00 -1.29
N TYR A 348 -2.06 26.85 -1.56
CA TYR A 348 -2.73 25.59 -1.92
C TYR A 348 -3.62 25.72 -3.17
N VAL A 349 -3.29 26.65 -4.07
CA VAL A 349 -3.96 26.83 -5.36
C VAL A 349 -3.36 25.92 -6.40
N SER A 350 -2.05 25.68 -6.30
CA SER A 350 -1.34 24.77 -7.19
C SER A 350 -0.42 23.84 -6.42
N LEU A 351 -0.02 22.78 -7.11
CA LEU A 351 1.02 21.88 -6.63
C LEU A 351 2.15 21.76 -7.65
N ILE A 352 3.33 21.47 -7.15
CA ILE A 352 4.54 21.26 -7.94
C ILE A 352 5.03 19.86 -7.69
N GLY A 353 5.19 19.07 -8.75
CA GLY A 353 5.65 17.70 -8.66
C GLY A 353 6.67 17.36 -9.76
N ALA A 354 7.39 16.28 -9.54
CA ALA A 354 8.34 15.75 -10.52
C ALA A 354 7.92 14.34 -10.96
N SER A 355 7.97 14.13 -12.27
CA SER A 355 7.80 12.81 -12.85
C SER A 355 9.07 11.98 -12.72
N ARG A 356 8.96 10.68 -12.90
CA ARG A 356 10.11 9.77 -12.92
C ARG A 356 11.06 10.00 -14.09
N GLU A 357 10.57 10.61 -15.15
CA GLU A 357 11.37 10.94 -16.33
C GLU A 357 12.09 12.27 -16.19
N GLY A 358 12.00 12.91 -15.02
CA GLY A 358 12.71 14.15 -14.71
C GLY A 358 12.01 15.41 -15.21
N LYS A 359 10.72 15.32 -15.57
CA LYS A 359 9.91 16.49 -15.93
C LYS A 359 9.27 17.05 -14.67
N GLY A 360 9.41 18.36 -14.45
CA GLY A 360 8.63 19.08 -13.45
C GLY A 360 7.28 19.47 -14.03
N GLN A 361 6.25 19.45 -13.20
CA GLN A 361 4.91 19.91 -13.54
C GLN A 361 4.40 20.85 -12.44
N VAL A 362 3.69 21.89 -12.85
CA VAL A 362 2.84 22.71 -11.99
C VAL A 362 1.40 22.37 -12.37
N VAL A 363 0.58 22.05 -11.40
CA VAL A 363 -0.82 21.64 -11.61
C VAL A 363 -1.70 22.56 -10.78
N ASP A 364 -2.65 23.22 -11.42
CA ASP A 364 -3.67 24.03 -10.76
C ASP A 364 -4.72 23.10 -10.13
N LEU A 365 -5.11 23.40 -8.88
CA LEU A 365 -6.04 22.60 -8.08
C LEU A 365 -7.44 23.20 -8.08
#